data_ff5be53bff172eff216d6c43f8b4182e
#
_entry.id   ff5be53bff172eff216d6c43f8b4182e
#
_cell.length_a   1.000
_cell.length_b   1.000
_cell.length_c   1.000
_cell.angle_alpha   90.00
_cell.angle_beta   90.00
_cell.angle_gamma   90.00
#
_symmetry.space_group_name_H-M   'P 1'
#
loop_
_entity.id
_entity.type
_entity.pdbx_description
1 polymer ?
#
loop_
_entity_poly.entity_id
_entity_poly.type
_entity_poly.pdbx_seq_one_letter_code
_entity_poly.pdbx_strand_id
1 'polypeptide(L)'
;MIEQLAAIEHERWSHWQRYLHDQCEAGDDGSLTIPKELAQRWTTQMRTAYEDLSDKEKESDREQVRRYLTVIVKELEKYPPLD
;
A
#
# COMPACT_ATOMS: atom_id res chain seq x y z
N MET A 1 4.04 19.55 -2.56
CA MET A 1 3.82 18.39 -1.66
C MET A 1 2.83 17.38 -2.23
N ILE A 2 1.69 17.82 -2.77
CA ILE A 2 0.66 16.92 -3.31
C ILE A 2 1.22 16.00 -4.39
N GLU A 3 2.00 16.54 -5.33
CA GLU A 3 2.54 15.75 -6.44
C GLU A 3 3.52 14.66 -5.94
N GLN A 4 4.36 14.99 -4.95
CA GLN A 4 5.28 13.99 -4.38
C GLN A 4 4.53 12.87 -3.66
N LEU A 5 3.50 13.21 -2.90
CA LEU A 5 2.69 12.22 -2.20
C LEU A 5 1.87 11.38 -3.18
N ALA A 6 1.35 12.01 -4.22
CA ALA A 6 0.61 11.30 -5.29
C ALA A 6 1.52 10.30 -6.02
N ALA A 7 2.77 10.68 -6.27
CA ALA A 7 3.76 9.78 -6.89
C ALA A 7 4.03 8.56 -6.02
N ILE A 8 4.17 8.75 -4.70
CA ILE A 8 4.36 7.65 -3.75
C ILE A 8 3.13 6.74 -3.74
N GLU A 9 1.93 7.33 -3.76
CA GLU A 9 0.69 6.56 -3.81
C GLU A 9 0.61 5.71 -5.08
N HIS A 10 1.01 6.27 -6.22
CA HIS A 10 1.03 5.52 -7.48
C HIS A 10 2.03 4.37 -7.44
N GLU A 11 3.21 4.58 -6.87
CA GLU A 11 4.21 3.52 -6.69
C GLU A 11 3.66 2.37 -5.83
N ARG A 12 2.96 2.72 -4.73
CA ARG A 12 2.32 1.74 -3.86
C ARG A 12 1.28 0.93 -4.62
N TRP A 13 0.41 1.62 -5.36
CA TRP A 13 -0.64 0.98 -6.15
C TRP A 13 -0.04 0.04 -7.20
N SER A 14 0.98 0.50 -7.93
CA SER A 14 1.65 -0.29 -8.98
C SER A 14 2.34 -1.53 -8.40
N HIS A 15 3.00 -1.36 -7.24
CA HIS A 15 3.67 -2.47 -6.55
C HIS A 15 2.65 -3.52 -6.11
N TRP A 16 1.54 -3.09 -5.53
CA TRP A 16 0.46 -3.98 -5.11
C TRP A 16 -0.16 -4.70 -6.31
N GLN A 17 -0.39 -3.97 -7.42
CA GLN A 17 -0.95 -4.57 -8.63
C GLN A 17 -0.02 -5.65 -9.20
N ARG A 18 1.28 -5.41 -9.24
CA ARG A 18 2.25 -6.43 -9.67
C ARG A 18 2.20 -7.66 -8.79
N TYR A 19 2.18 -7.46 -7.49
CA TYR A 19 2.07 -8.57 -6.53
C TYR A 19 0.77 -9.36 -6.75
N LEU A 20 -0.36 -8.66 -6.85
CA LEU A 20 -1.66 -9.27 -7.06
C LEU A 20 -1.68 -10.10 -8.35
N HIS A 21 -1.22 -9.51 -9.45
CA HIS A 21 -1.18 -10.21 -10.74
C HIS A 21 -0.30 -11.47 -10.69
N ASP A 22 0.83 -11.39 -10.00
CA ASP A 22 1.74 -12.55 -9.85
C ASP A 22 1.11 -13.69 -9.04
N GLN A 23 0.18 -13.38 -8.16
CA GLN A 23 -0.50 -14.39 -7.34
C GLN A 23 -1.70 -15.02 -8.04
N CYS A 24 -2.16 -14.42 -9.14
CA CYS A 24 -3.35 -14.88 -9.86
C CYS A 24 -3.03 -16.00 -10.83
N GLU A 25 -4.05 -16.79 -11.16
CA GLU A 25 -3.99 -17.78 -12.22
C GLU A 25 -4.32 -17.09 -13.55
N ALA A 26 -3.46 -17.25 -14.55
CA ALA A 26 -3.67 -16.65 -15.86
C ALA A 26 -4.58 -17.51 -16.72
N GLY A 27 -5.56 -16.89 -17.36
CA GLY A 27 -6.40 -17.50 -18.36
C GLY A 27 -5.80 -17.33 -19.76
N ASP A 28 -6.25 -18.15 -20.71
CA ASP A 28 -5.75 -18.13 -22.09
C ASP A 28 -6.09 -16.84 -22.83
N ASP A 29 -7.12 -16.12 -22.37
CA ASP A 29 -7.59 -14.87 -22.97
C ASP A 29 -6.96 -13.63 -22.33
N GLY A 30 -5.96 -13.80 -21.47
CA GLY A 30 -5.33 -12.71 -20.73
C GLY A 30 -6.02 -12.36 -19.43
N SER A 31 -7.10 -13.05 -19.06
CA SER A 31 -7.77 -12.84 -17.77
C SER A 31 -6.91 -13.35 -16.62
N LEU A 32 -7.18 -12.83 -15.42
CA LEU A 32 -6.51 -13.25 -14.19
C LEU A 32 -7.57 -13.64 -13.17
N THR A 33 -7.37 -14.78 -12.51
CA THR A 33 -8.28 -15.30 -11.49
C THR A 33 -7.55 -15.34 -10.15
N ILE A 34 -8.13 -14.73 -9.12
CA ILE A 34 -7.58 -14.79 -7.78
C ILE A 34 -7.83 -16.19 -7.20
N PRO A 35 -6.77 -16.91 -6.76
CA PRO A 35 -6.96 -18.20 -6.10
C PRO A 35 -7.88 -18.07 -4.88
N LYS A 36 -8.69 -19.08 -4.64
CA LYS A 36 -9.70 -19.07 -3.57
C LYS A 36 -9.11 -18.73 -2.21
N GLU A 37 -7.97 -19.30 -1.86
CA GLU A 37 -7.31 -19.10 -0.56
C GLU A 37 -6.91 -17.65 -0.36
N LEU A 38 -6.41 -17.00 -1.41
CA LEU A 38 -6.02 -15.59 -1.36
C LEU A 38 -7.24 -14.69 -1.32
N ALA A 39 -8.30 -15.01 -2.07
CA ALA A 39 -9.54 -14.25 -2.02
C ALA A 39 -10.12 -14.25 -0.62
N GLN A 40 -10.12 -15.39 0.06
CA GLN A 40 -10.60 -15.53 1.43
C GLN A 40 -9.75 -14.74 2.41
N ARG A 41 -8.42 -14.85 2.28
CA ARG A 41 -7.45 -14.14 3.14
C ARG A 41 -7.61 -12.63 3.01
N TRP A 42 -7.68 -12.13 1.79
CA TRP A 42 -7.81 -10.69 1.54
C TRP A 42 -9.17 -10.16 1.97
N THR A 43 -10.23 -10.96 1.79
CA THR A 43 -11.56 -10.59 2.28
C THR A 43 -11.56 -10.45 3.79
N THR A 44 -10.94 -11.39 4.51
CA THR A 44 -10.80 -11.32 5.96
C THR A 44 -10.01 -10.08 6.38
N GLN A 45 -8.88 -9.85 5.74
CA GLN A 45 -8.03 -8.69 6.03
C GLN A 45 -8.78 -7.37 5.79
N MET A 46 -9.50 -7.28 4.68
CA MET A 46 -10.28 -6.10 4.33
C MET A 46 -11.37 -5.78 5.35
N ARG A 47 -11.94 -6.80 5.99
CA ARG A 47 -13.00 -6.66 6.98
C ARG A 47 -12.49 -6.51 8.42
N THR A 48 -11.19 -6.62 8.61
CA THR A 48 -10.56 -6.53 9.93
C THR A 48 -10.13 -5.08 10.17
N ALA A 49 -10.51 -4.54 11.34
CA ALA A 49 -10.07 -3.22 11.75
C ALA A 49 -8.55 -3.21 11.96
N TYR A 50 -7.89 -2.07 11.73
CA TYR A 50 -6.44 -1.96 11.83
C TYR A 50 -5.90 -2.49 13.16
N GLU A 51 -6.53 -2.12 14.28
CA GLU A 51 -6.08 -2.54 15.61
C GLU A 51 -6.10 -4.06 15.81
N ASP A 52 -6.89 -4.78 15.01
CA ASP A 52 -7.02 -6.24 15.11
C ASP A 52 -6.18 -6.98 14.08
N LEU A 53 -5.46 -6.26 13.21
CA LEU A 53 -4.55 -6.88 12.24
C LEU A 53 -3.35 -7.50 12.95
N SER A 54 -2.70 -8.46 12.27
CA SER A 54 -1.43 -9.01 12.75
C SER A 54 -0.35 -7.93 12.74
N ASP A 55 0.70 -8.11 13.55
CA ASP A 55 1.83 -7.17 13.55
C ASP A 55 2.49 -7.04 12.19
N LYS A 56 2.55 -8.13 11.44
CA LYS A 56 3.11 -8.13 10.09
C LYS A 56 2.29 -7.26 9.13
N GLU A 57 0.97 -7.38 9.21
CA GLU A 57 0.06 -6.58 8.41
C GLU A 57 0.12 -5.10 8.80
N LYS A 58 0.16 -4.83 10.11
CA LYS A 58 0.32 -3.47 10.62
C LYS A 58 1.65 -2.86 10.17
N GLU A 59 2.74 -3.64 10.20
CA GLU A 59 4.06 -3.15 9.79
C GLU A 59 4.09 -2.79 8.31
N SER A 60 3.41 -3.54 7.47
CA SER A 60 3.28 -3.20 6.06
C SER A 60 2.64 -1.82 5.87
N ASP A 61 1.57 -1.53 6.63
CA ASP A 61 0.91 -0.23 6.59
C ASP A 61 1.80 0.87 7.15
N ARG A 62 2.52 0.60 8.26
CA ARG A 62 3.45 1.55 8.86
C ARG A 62 4.57 1.94 7.91
N GLU A 63 5.10 0.97 7.18
CA GLU A 63 6.16 1.19 6.20
C GLU A 63 5.71 2.19 5.13
N GLN A 64 4.49 2.04 4.65
CA GLN A 64 3.92 2.96 3.68
C GLN A 64 3.77 4.37 4.26
N VAL A 65 3.31 4.46 5.51
CA VAL A 65 3.18 5.76 6.20
C VAL A 65 4.55 6.44 6.34
N ARG A 66 5.61 5.70 6.66
CA ARG A 66 6.97 6.25 6.77
C ARG A 66 7.43 6.89 5.45
N ARG A 67 7.05 6.34 4.33
CA ARG A 67 7.38 6.90 3.03
C ARG A 67 6.73 8.26 2.82
N TYR A 68 5.47 8.41 3.20
CA TYR A 68 4.78 9.70 3.16
C TYR A 68 5.40 10.70 4.13
N LEU A 69 5.70 10.26 5.36
CA LEU A 69 6.27 11.12 6.39
C LEU A 69 7.61 11.72 5.95
N THR A 70 8.46 10.94 5.28
CA THR A 70 9.74 11.43 4.77
C THR A 70 9.54 12.65 3.86
N VAL A 71 8.56 12.58 2.97
CA VAL A 71 8.25 13.70 2.06
C VAL A 71 7.68 14.89 2.84
N ILE A 72 6.77 14.64 3.77
CA ILE A 72 6.13 15.68 4.57
C ILE A 72 7.15 16.42 5.41
N VAL A 73 8.04 15.71 6.09
CA VAL A 73 9.10 16.30 6.93
C VAL A 73 10.02 17.16 6.08
N LYS A 74 10.47 16.66 4.93
CA LYS A 74 11.32 17.43 4.02
C LYS A 74 10.65 18.71 3.54
N GLU A 75 9.36 18.66 3.25
CA GLU A 75 8.61 19.84 2.84
C GLU A 75 8.52 20.87 3.97
N LEU A 76 8.26 20.41 5.19
CA LEU A 76 8.19 21.28 6.36
C LEU A 76 9.54 21.93 6.70
N GLU A 77 10.65 21.25 6.45
CA GLU A 77 12.00 21.78 6.67
C GLU A 77 12.34 22.97 5.78
N LYS A 78 11.61 23.18 4.69
CA LYS A 78 11.79 24.33 3.82
C LYS A 78 11.27 25.63 4.43
N TYR A 79 10.50 25.53 5.49
CA TYR A 79 9.92 26.69 6.16
C TYR A 79 10.59 26.85 7.51
N PRO A 80 11.38 27.92 7.71
CA PRO A 80 12.04 28.15 9.00
C PRO A 80 10.99 28.40 10.09
N PRO A 81 11.28 28.01 11.34
CA PRO A 81 10.35 28.29 12.43
C PRO A 81 10.18 29.81 12.63
N LEU A 82 8.99 30.20 13.02
CA LEU A 82 8.71 31.57 13.35
C LEU A 82 9.36 31.89 14.71
N ASP A 83 10.10 32.99 14.77
CA ASP A 83 10.71 33.47 16.00
C ASP A 83 9.70 34.12 16.91
#